data_70f262b6d3bff9e9c4d15e93f935523e
#
_entry.id   70f262b6d3bff9e9c4d15e93f935523e
#
_cell.length_a   1.000
_cell.length_b   1.000
_cell.length_c   1.000
_cell.angle_alpha   90.00
_cell.angle_beta   90.00
_cell.angle_gamma   90.00
#
_symmetry.space_group_name_H-M   'P 1'
#
loop_
_entity.id
_entity.type
_entity.pdbx_description
1 polymer ?
#
loop_
_entity_poly.entity_id
_entity_poly.type
_entity_poly.pdbx_seq_one_letter_code
_entity_poly.pdbx_strand_id
1 'polypeptide(L)'
;SYDEHAEDLTLENILNQSINLIASMPTMMVNAYQMKRRYYDKQSMFFHLPKPGQSTAEHILSTYRPDQKFTHEEAKLLDMCLLVHADHGGGNCSTFTTRVLSSSGTDTYSAIAAGIGALKGPKHGGANLMVNRQLQDVLKHVENPEDDDEVREYLRRILRKQAGDGSGLIYGMGHAVYTISDPREVILKQRARHLAYEKGFEEEYNMLCSIERLAP
;
A
#
# COMPACT_ATOMS: atom_id res chain seq x y z
N SER A 1 25.46 -7.98 -1.61
CA SER A 1 25.08 -7.76 -3.02
C SER A 1 26.01 -8.55 -3.93
N TYR A 2 25.53 -8.97 -5.09
CA TYR A 2 26.36 -9.51 -6.17
C TYR A 2 26.87 -8.41 -7.12
N ASP A 3 26.60 -7.14 -6.79
CA ASP A 3 27.11 -5.99 -7.51
C ASP A 3 28.57 -5.75 -7.08
N GLU A 4 29.50 -5.85 -8.02
CA GLU A 4 30.95 -5.65 -7.77
C GLU A 4 31.26 -4.20 -7.38
N HIS A 5 30.37 -3.26 -7.72
CA HIS A 5 30.47 -1.84 -7.41
C HIS A 5 29.57 -1.42 -6.24
N ALA A 6 29.10 -2.36 -5.40
CA ALA A 6 28.18 -2.06 -4.29
C ALA A 6 28.73 -0.97 -3.34
N GLU A 7 30.03 -0.99 -3.09
CA GLU A 7 30.74 -0.07 -2.19
C GLU A 7 31.16 1.26 -2.85
N ASP A 8 30.94 1.42 -4.16
CA ASP A 8 31.22 2.67 -4.85
C ASP A 8 30.10 3.67 -4.60
N LEU A 9 30.38 4.67 -3.75
CA LEU A 9 29.45 5.71 -3.33
C LEU A 9 29.47 6.96 -4.22
N THR A 10 30.00 6.87 -5.45
CA THR A 10 29.87 7.97 -6.41
C THR A 10 28.39 8.21 -6.74
N LEU A 11 28.01 9.48 -6.95
CA LEU A 11 26.63 9.85 -7.25
C LEU A 11 26.08 9.11 -8.47
N GLU A 12 26.90 8.93 -9.50
CA GLU A 12 26.53 8.20 -10.71
C GLU A 12 26.19 6.74 -10.40
N ASN A 13 27.05 6.07 -9.63
CA ASN A 13 26.82 4.68 -9.28
C ASN A 13 25.59 4.50 -8.36
N ILE A 14 25.43 5.35 -7.33
CA ILE A 14 24.24 5.34 -6.48
C ILE A 14 22.97 5.54 -7.30
N LEU A 15 22.97 6.44 -8.27
CA LEU A 15 21.84 6.68 -9.16
C LEU A 15 21.53 5.44 -10.01
N ASN A 16 22.52 4.83 -10.61
CA ASN A 16 22.38 3.61 -11.41
C ASN A 16 21.85 2.45 -10.58
N GLN A 17 22.38 2.24 -9.38
CA GLN A 17 21.90 1.22 -8.45
C GLN A 17 20.44 1.48 -8.03
N SER A 18 20.08 2.72 -7.76
CA SER A 18 18.72 3.10 -7.40
C SER A 18 17.72 2.85 -8.53
N ILE A 19 18.06 3.20 -9.76
CA ILE A 19 17.23 2.95 -10.95
C ILE A 19 17.05 1.44 -11.16
N ASN A 20 18.12 0.66 -11.04
CA ASN A 20 18.07 -0.79 -11.16
C ASN A 20 17.19 -1.43 -10.08
N LEU A 21 17.26 -0.94 -8.84
CA LEU A 21 16.40 -1.38 -7.76
C LEU A 21 14.92 -1.05 -8.04
N ILE A 22 14.61 0.16 -8.49
CA ILE A 22 13.25 0.56 -8.86
C ILE A 22 12.71 -0.35 -9.96
N ALA A 23 13.49 -0.61 -11.00
CA ALA A 23 13.10 -1.46 -12.11
C ALA A 23 12.89 -2.94 -11.71
N SER A 24 13.66 -3.43 -10.73
CA SER A 24 13.61 -4.83 -10.27
C SER A 24 12.55 -5.06 -9.19
N MET A 25 12.17 -4.03 -8.45
CA MET A 25 11.28 -4.13 -7.29
C MET A 25 9.91 -4.77 -7.62
N PRO A 26 9.24 -4.45 -8.74
CA PRO A 26 7.98 -5.11 -9.11
C PRO A 26 8.10 -6.62 -9.19
N THR A 27 9.12 -7.12 -9.88
CA THR A 27 9.38 -8.57 -10.01
C THR A 27 9.69 -9.20 -8.65
N MET A 28 10.53 -8.57 -7.84
CA MET A 28 10.85 -9.07 -6.49
C MET A 28 9.61 -9.13 -5.60
N MET A 29 8.77 -8.10 -5.63
CA MET A 29 7.54 -8.04 -4.85
C MET A 29 6.55 -9.13 -5.27
N VAL A 30 6.31 -9.31 -6.56
CA VAL A 30 5.40 -10.34 -7.08
C VAL A 30 5.92 -11.73 -6.73
N ASN A 31 7.21 -12.00 -6.91
CA ASN A 31 7.81 -13.28 -6.55
C ASN A 31 7.71 -13.58 -5.06
N ALA A 32 7.98 -12.60 -4.19
CA ALA A 32 7.81 -12.74 -2.75
C ALA A 32 6.35 -13.07 -2.38
N TYR A 33 5.39 -12.42 -3.05
CA TYR A 33 3.97 -12.71 -2.86
C TYR A 33 3.60 -14.13 -3.32
N GLN A 34 4.09 -14.60 -4.46
CA GLN A 34 3.87 -15.97 -4.94
C GLN A 34 4.43 -17.00 -3.95
N MET A 35 5.63 -16.75 -3.39
CA MET A 35 6.21 -17.60 -2.36
C MET A 35 5.34 -17.63 -1.10
N LYS A 36 4.82 -16.48 -0.67
CA LYS A 36 3.90 -16.38 0.46
C LYS A 36 2.64 -17.21 0.21
N ARG A 37 1.99 -17.07 -0.94
CA ARG A 37 0.81 -17.87 -1.33
C ARG A 37 1.10 -19.37 -1.33
N ARG A 38 2.24 -19.75 -1.87
CA ARG A 38 2.67 -21.16 -1.89
C ARG A 38 2.82 -21.72 -0.48
N TYR A 39 3.50 -20.97 0.38
CA TYR A 39 3.84 -21.45 1.72
C TYR A 39 2.64 -21.46 2.68
N TYR A 40 1.88 -20.37 2.73
CA TYR A 40 0.79 -20.19 3.68
C TYR A 40 -0.56 -20.70 3.14
N ASP A 41 -0.89 -20.35 1.89
CA ASP A 41 -2.21 -20.61 1.31
C ASP A 41 -2.23 -21.93 0.52
N LYS A 42 -1.09 -22.62 0.41
CA LYS A 42 -0.92 -23.90 -0.32
C LYS A 42 -1.33 -23.81 -1.79
N GLN A 43 -1.30 -22.63 -2.38
CA GLN A 43 -1.63 -22.40 -3.78
C GLN A 43 -0.44 -22.67 -4.70
N SER A 44 -0.73 -23.03 -5.95
CA SER A 44 0.30 -23.19 -6.97
C SER A 44 0.97 -21.85 -7.28
N MET A 45 2.29 -21.90 -7.48
CA MET A 45 3.05 -20.75 -7.96
C MET A 45 2.98 -20.69 -9.49
N PHE A 46 2.99 -19.47 -9.99
CA PHE A 46 3.24 -19.18 -11.40
C PHE A 46 4.20 -18.01 -11.51
N PHE A 47 4.93 -17.96 -12.61
CA PHE A 47 5.88 -16.88 -12.90
C PHE A 47 5.61 -16.39 -14.33
N HIS A 48 5.38 -15.11 -14.44
CA HIS A 48 5.23 -14.42 -15.72
C HIS A 48 6.41 -13.47 -15.91
N LEU A 49 6.97 -13.49 -17.11
CA LEU A 49 8.04 -12.55 -17.46
C LEU A 49 7.42 -11.18 -17.80
N PRO A 50 8.10 -10.09 -17.41
CA PRO A 50 7.72 -8.76 -17.83
C PRO A 50 7.76 -8.65 -19.37
N LYS A 51 6.81 -7.90 -19.93
CA LYS A 51 6.75 -7.66 -21.38
C LYS A 51 7.39 -6.30 -21.68
N PRO A 52 8.22 -6.21 -22.73
CA PRO A 52 8.77 -4.93 -23.17
C PRO A 52 7.64 -3.90 -23.44
N GLY A 53 7.89 -2.65 -23.06
CA GLY A 53 6.95 -1.56 -23.29
C GLY A 53 5.82 -1.41 -22.27
N GLN A 54 5.71 -2.31 -21.28
CA GLN A 54 4.77 -2.15 -20.17
C GLN A 54 5.26 -1.08 -19.20
N SER A 55 4.31 -0.29 -18.67
CA SER A 55 4.56 0.56 -17.49
C SER A 55 4.80 -0.31 -16.24
N THR A 56 5.31 0.30 -15.17
CA THR A 56 5.50 -0.39 -13.88
C THR A 56 4.19 -0.99 -13.36
N ALA A 57 3.09 -0.26 -13.46
CA ALA A 57 1.77 -0.73 -13.05
C ALA A 57 1.28 -1.92 -13.89
N GLU A 58 1.41 -1.84 -15.20
CA GLU A 58 1.05 -2.93 -16.12
C GLU A 58 1.91 -4.17 -15.88
N HIS A 59 3.22 -3.98 -15.65
CA HIS A 59 4.13 -5.07 -15.28
C HIS A 59 3.66 -5.76 -14.00
N ILE A 60 3.36 -5.03 -12.93
CA ILE A 60 2.86 -5.58 -11.68
C ILE A 60 1.58 -6.40 -11.93
N LEU A 61 0.58 -5.81 -12.58
CA LEU A 61 -0.71 -6.46 -12.82
C LEU A 61 -0.59 -7.72 -13.68
N SER A 62 0.17 -7.65 -14.78
CA SER A 62 0.36 -8.79 -15.69
C SER A 62 1.14 -9.94 -15.05
N THR A 63 2.11 -9.65 -14.19
CA THR A 63 2.92 -10.68 -13.53
C THR A 63 2.27 -11.24 -12.27
N TYR A 64 1.45 -10.44 -11.60
CA TYR A 64 0.72 -10.82 -10.39
C TYR A 64 -0.46 -11.76 -10.66
N ARG A 65 -1.16 -11.59 -11.79
CA ARG A 65 -2.38 -12.34 -12.13
C ARG A 65 -2.10 -13.60 -12.90
N PRO A 66 -2.77 -14.75 -12.57
CA PRO A 66 -2.56 -16.00 -13.26
C PRO A 66 -2.82 -15.93 -14.78
N ASP A 67 -3.84 -15.16 -15.17
CA ASP A 67 -4.27 -14.98 -16.58
C ASP A 67 -3.61 -13.79 -17.28
N GLN A 68 -2.76 -13.04 -16.57
CA GLN A 68 -2.07 -11.82 -17.04
C GLN A 68 -3.01 -10.69 -17.52
N LYS A 69 -4.31 -10.78 -17.24
CA LYS A 69 -5.29 -9.80 -17.71
C LYS A 69 -5.47 -8.65 -16.72
N PHE A 70 -5.60 -7.46 -17.26
CA PHE A 70 -5.96 -6.26 -16.53
C PHE A 70 -6.64 -5.26 -17.47
N THR A 71 -7.42 -4.35 -16.91
CA THR A 71 -8.01 -3.24 -17.67
C THR A 71 -7.07 -2.02 -17.66
N HIS A 72 -7.27 -1.14 -18.62
CA HIS A 72 -6.53 0.12 -18.66
C HIS A 72 -6.77 0.98 -17.41
N GLU A 73 -8.00 0.98 -16.89
CA GLU A 73 -8.33 1.73 -15.68
C GLU A 73 -7.67 1.14 -14.42
N GLU A 74 -7.55 -0.18 -14.32
CA GLU A 74 -6.79 -0.81 -13.24
C GLU A 74 -5.31 -0.40 -13.29
N ALA A 75 -4.70 -0.42 -14.47
CA ALA A 75 -3.31 0.00 -14.65
C ALA A 75 -3.12 1.48 -14.31
N LYS A 76 -4.02 2.36 -14.77
CA LYS A 76 -3.99 3.79 -14.44
C LYS A 76 -4.14 4.06 -12.95
N LEU A 77 -5.07 3.37 -12.27
CA LEU A 77 -5.23 3.56 -10.83
C LEU A 77 -3.97 3.11 -10.07
N LEU A 78 -3.41 1.96 -10.42
CA LEU A 78 -2.19 1.49 -9.78
C LEU A 78 -1.00 2.42 -10.07
N ASP A 79 -0.86 2.91 -11.30
CA ASP A 79 0.19 3.86 -11.68
C ASP A 79 0.07 5.17 -10.86
N MET A 80 -1.14 5.66 -10.68
CA MET A 80 -1.43 6.82 -9.83
C MET A 80 -1.10 6.55 -8.36
N CYS A 81 -1.40 5.35 -7.84
CA CYS A 81 -0.98 4.95 -6.51
C CYS A 81 0.54 4.97 -6.37
N LEU A 82 1.28 4.44 -7.35
CA LEU A 82 2.75 4.46 -7.34
C LEU A 82 3.29 5.89 -7.39
N LEU A 83 2.69 6.75 -8.22
CA LEU A 83 3.07 8.16 -8.34
C LEU A 83 2.92 8.90 -7.00
N VAL A 84 1.75 8.81 -6.36
CA VAL A 84 1.50 9.53 -5.10
C VAL A 84 2.29 8.95 -3.92
N HIS A 85 2.67 7.66 -3.99
CA HIS A 85 3.55 7.05 -3.00
C HIS A 85 5.02 7.50 -3.13
N ALA A 86 5.43 8.00 -4.29
CA ALA A 86 6.77 8.56 -4.48
C ALA A 86 6.95 9.91 -3.80
N ASP A 87 5.86 10.63 -3.52
CA ASP A 87 5.89 11.88 -2.76
C ASP A 87 5.84 11.60 -1.25
N HIS A 88 7.02 11.51 -0.67
CA HIS A 88 7.19 11.19 0.75
C HIS A 88 7.95 12.28 1.49
N GLY A 89 7.36 12.73 2.60
CA GLY A 89 8.06 13.60 3.55
C GLY A 89 9.24 12.90 4.22
N GLY A 90 10.29 13.66 4.56
CA GLY A 90 11.52 13.14 5.21
C GLY A 90 11.30 12.55 6.61
N GLY A 91 10.14 12.78 7.23
CA GLY A 91 9.76 12.23 8.55
C GLY A 91 9.16 10.83 8.51
N ASN A 92 8.92 10.27 7.33
CA ASN A 92 8.48 8.89 7.18
C ASN A 92 9.54 7.92 7.73
N CYS A 93 9.10 6.91 8.47
CA CYS A 93 10.00 5.99 9.18
C CYS A 93 10.99 5.27 8.24
N SER A 94 10.55 4.81 7.08
CA SER A 94 11.42 4.18 6.07
C SER A 94 12.41 5.17 5.48
N THR A 95 11.94 6.36 5.11
CA THR A 95 12.78 7.43 4.56
C THR A 95 13.83 7.87 5.60
N PHE A 96 13.41 8.06 6.84
CA PHE A 96 14.31 8.42 7.93
C PHE A 96 15.38 7.33 8.17
N THR A 97 14.98 6.07 8.22
CA THR A 97 15.89 4.93 8.39
C THR A 97 16.91 4.85 7.25
N THR A 98 16.44 4.98 6.00
CA THR A 98 17.32 4.99 4.81
C THR A 98 18.33 6.12 4.89
N ARG A 99 17.88 7.33 5.24
CA ARG A 99 18.77 8.51 5.38
C ARG A 99 19.79 8.35 6.51
N VAL A 100 19.39 7.79 7.64
CA VAL A 100 20.32 7.53 8.76
C VAL A 100 21.38 6.53 8.34
N LEU A 101 21.00 5.41 7.71
CA LEU A 101 22.00 4.43 7.27
C LEU A 101 22.92 5.01 6.19
N SER A 102 22.38 5.64 5.17
CA SER A 102 23.20 6.22 4.09
C SER A 102 24.17 7.27 4.60
N SER A 103 23.85 8.00 5.67
CA SER A 103 24.76 8.98 6.29
C SER A 103 26.01 8.34 6.92
N SER A 104 25.98 7.06 7.21
CA SER A 104 27.14 6.32 7.71
C SER A 104 28.10 5.86 6.61
N GLY A 105 27.78 6.11 5.34
CA GLY A 105 28.58 5.66 4.20
C GLY A 105 28.36 4.18 3.84
N THR A 106 27.25 3.58 4.23
CA THR A 106 26.90 2.21 3.79
C THR A 106 26.43 2.19 2.33
N ASP A 107 26.45 1.02 1.72
CA ASP A 107 26.02 0.81 0.35
C ASP A 107 24.51 1.05 0.14
N THR A 108 24.11 1.31 -1.10
CA THR A 108 22.73 1.58 -1.49
C THR A 108 21.78 0.44 -1.11
N TYR A 109 22.20 -0.79 -1.30
CA TYR A 109 21.34 -1.97 -1.06
C TYR A 109 21.04 -2.16 0.42
N SER A 110 22.04 -2.00 1.29
CA SER A 110 21.87 -2.05 2.76
C SER A 110 20.95 -0.94 3.26
N ALA A 111 21.11 0.29 2.75
CA ALA A 111 20.26 1.42 3.12
C ALA A 111 18.79 1.19 2.73
N ILE A 112 18.54 0.72 1.51
CA ILE A 112 17.18 0.42 1.03
C ILE A 112 16.60 -0.80 1.77
N ALA A 113 17.37 -1.85 2.02
CA ALA A 113 16.90 -3.01 2.78
C ALA A 113 16.46 -2.64 4.20
N ALA A 114 17.17 -1.72 4.86
CA ALA A 114 16.77 -1.20 6.16
C ALA A 114 15.48 -0.38 6.10
N GLY A 115 15.30 0.42 5.04
CA GLY A 115 14.04 1.14 4.78
C GLY A 115 12.86 0.19 4.61
N ILE A 116 13.04 -0.91 3.87
CA ILE A 116 12.03 -1.97 3.73
C ILE A 116 11.76 -2.65 5.07
N GLY A 117 12.81 -2.91 5.87
CA GLY A 117 12.70 -3.44 7.23
C GLY A 117 11.84 -2.55 8.13
N ALA A 118 12.04 -1.23 8.05
CA ALA A 118 11.21 -0.25 8.76
C ALA A 118 9.75 -0.27 8.26
N LEU A 119 9.52 -0.37 6.95
CA LEU A 119 8.18 -0.45 6.36
C LEU A 119 7.41 -1.68 6.84
N LYS A 120 8.08 -2.80 7.08
CA LYS A 120 7.46 -4.04 7.58
C LYS A 120 6.77 -3.86 8.94
N GLY A 121 7.16 -2.86 9.73
CA GLY A 121 6.63 -2.62 11.07
C GLY A 121 5.12 -2.38 11.08
N PRO A 122 4.37 -2.94 12.06
CA PRO A 122 2.92 -2.83 12.11
C PRO A 122 2.42 -1.39 12.30
N LYS A 123 3.24 -0.52 12.88
CA LYS A 123 2.93 0.90 13.07
C LYS A 123 3.27 1.77 11.84
N HIS A 124 3.78 1.18 10.77
CA HIS A 124 4.14 1.88 9.55
C HIS A 124 3.41 1.25 8.34
N GLY A 125 3.96 0.26 7.68
CA GLY A 125 3.31 -0.40 6.54
C GLY A 125 2.12 -1.29 6.91
N GLY A 126 1.94 -1.61 8.19
CA GLY A 126 0.80 -2.38 8.68
C GLY A 126 -0.54 -1.63 8.70
N ALA A 127 -0.54 -0.30 8.58
CA ALA A 127 -1.76 0.51 8.68
C ALA A 127 -2.82 0.10 7.65
N ASN A 128 -2.43 -0.13 6.42
CA ASN A 128 -3.34 -0.53 5.34
C ASN A 128 -4.03 -1.88 5.62
N LEU A 129 -3.31 -2.83 6.20
CA LEU A 129 -3.89 -4.11 6.61
C LEU A 129 -4.95 -3.92 7.72
N MET A 130 -4.69 -3.00 8.64
CA MET A 130 -5.63 -2.71 9.74
C MET A 130 -6.88 -2.01 9.23
N VAL A 131 -6.76 -1.07 8.27
CA VAL A 131 -7.92 -0.45 7.60
C VAL A 131 -8.78 -1.52 6.93
N ASN A 132 -8.18 -2.42 6.16
CA ASN A 132 -8.94 -3.47 5.49
C ASN A 132 -9.65 -4.42 6.47
N ARG A 133 -8.97 -4.83 7.55
CA ARG A 133 -9.59 -5.65 8.60
C ARG A 133 -10.76 -4.95 9.28
N GLN A 134 -10.60 -3.66 9.59
CA GLN A 134 -11.66 -2.86 10.19
C GLN A 134 -12.84 -2.67 9.25
N LEU A 135 -12.60 -2.43 7.95
CA LEU A 135 -13.65 -2.37 6.94
C LEU A 135 -14.48 -3.66 6.91
N GLN A 136 -13.81 -4.82 6.84
CA GLN A 136 -14.49 -6.12 6.85
C GLN A 136 -15.26 -6.37 8.15
N ASP A 137 -14.76 -5.87 9.28
CA ASP A 137 -15.44 -5.95 10.56
C ASP A 137 -16.68 -5.07 10.60
N VAL A 138 -16.60 -3.83 10.11
CA VAL A 138 -17.74 -2.90 10.02
C VAL A 138 -18.82 -3.47 9.10
N LEU A 139 -18.47 -3.91 7.88
CA LEU A 139 -19.38 -4.51 6.91
C LEU A 139 -20.12 -5.75 7.46
N LYS A 140 -19.48 -6.48 8.35
CA LYS A 140 -20.09 -7.67 8.99
C LYS A 140 -21.11 -7.33 10.08
N HIS A 141 -21.02 -6.14 10.69
CA HIS A 141 -21.81 -5.80 11.87
C HIS A 141 -22.77 -4.61 11.66
N VAL A 142 -22.66 -3.92 10.55
CA VAL A 142 -23.57 -2.86 10.12
C VAL A 142 -24.45 -3.46 9.03
N GLU A 143 -25.75 -3.50 9.27
CA GLU A 143 -26.72 -4.10 8.34
C GLU A 143 -27.03 -3.16 7.17
N ASN A 144 -27.09 -1.85 7.44
CA ASN A 144 -27.36 -0.85 6.42
C ASN A 144 -26.21 0.19 6.33
N PRO A 145 -25.29 0.03 5.35
CA PRO A 145 -24.19 0.98 5.12
C PRO A 145 -24.62 2.43 4.83
N GLU A 146 -25.87 2.64 4.44
CA GLU A 146 -26.45 3.97 4.16
C GLU A 146 -27.10 4.60 5.39
N ASP A 147 -27.26 3.85 6.48
CA ASP A 147 -27.76 4.39 7.74
C ASP A 147 -26.62 5.00 8.56
N ASP A 148 -26.51 6.31 8.50
CA ASP A 148 -25.48 7.08 9.21
C ASP A 148 -25.52 6.87 10.73
N ASP A 149 -26.66 6.63 11.32
CA ASP A 149 -26.78 6.46 12.76
C ASP A 149 -26.29 5.08 13.19
N GLU A 150 -26.55 4.04 12.41
CA GLU A 150 -26.03 2.70 12.63
C GLU A 150 -24.49 2.67 12.49
N VAL A 151 -23.96 3.23 11.40
CA VAL A 151 -22.52 3.33 11.19
C VAL A 151 -21.85 4.11 12.33
N ARG A 152 -22.41 5.27 12.68
CA ARG A 152 -21.87 6.13 13.76
C ARG A 152 -21.87 5.43 15.11
N GLU A 153 -22.92 4.68 15.44
CA GLU A 153 -22.97 3.95 16.72
C GLU A 153 -21.94 2.82 16.74
N TYR A 154 -21.73 2.12 15.61
CA TYR A 154 -20.70 1.09 15.54
C TYR A 154 -19.29 1.70 15.70
N LEU A 155 -19.00 2.83 15.05
CA LEU A 155 -17.73 3.56 15.21
C LEU A 155 -17.52 4.00 16.67
N ARG A 156 -18.58 4.48 17.36
CA ARG A 156 -18.51 4.80 18.78
C ARG A 156 -18.18 3.60 19.67
N ARG A 157 -18.72 2.42 19.34
CA ARG A 157 -18.38 1.18 20.03
C ARG A 157 -16.91 0.81 19.84
N ILE A 158 -16.36 1.00 18.63
CA ILE A 158 -14.93 0.83 18.37
C ILE A 158 -14.12 1.76 19.28
N LEU A 159 -14.43 3.06 19.31
CA LEU A 159 -13.73 4.04 20.14
C LEU A 159 -13.80 3.73 21.63
N ARG A 160 -14.92 3.15 22.10
CA ARG A 160 -15.10 2.69 23.50
C ARG A 160 -14.45 1.33 23.77
N LYS A 161 -13.74 0.75 22.79
CA LYS A 161 -13.12 -0.60 22.86
C LYS A 161 -14.12 -1.74 23.06
N GLN A 162 -15.35 -1.54 22.62
CA GLN A 162 -16.45 -2.49 22.74
C GLN A 162 -16.72 -3.26 21.43
N ALA A 163 -16.00 -2.91 20.36
CA ALA A 163 -16.07 -3.52 19.04
C ALA A 163 -14.70 -3.46 18.34
N GLY A 164 -14.59 -4.06 17.16
CA GLY A 164 -13.36 -4.14 16.41
C GLY A 164 -12.29 -4.97 17.12
N ASP A 165 -11.05 -4.56 17.03
CA ASP A 165 -9.92 -5.21 17.67
C ASP A 165 -9.67 -4.82 19.14
N GLY A 166 -10.55 -4.00 19.70
CA GLY A 166 -10.45 -3.49 21.08
C GLY A 166 -9.38 -2.41 21.28
N SER A 167 -8.72 -1.93 20.22
CA SER A 167 -7.71 -0.86 20.30
C SER A 167 -8.32 0.50 20.65
N GLY A 168 -9.57 0.74 20.25
CA GLY A 168 -10.22 2.03 20.34
C GLY A 168 -9.78 3.00 19.23
N LEU A 169 -9.26 2.48 18.12
CA LEU A 169 -8.78 3.27 16.98
C LEU A 169 -9.66 3.06 15.76
N ILE A 170 -9.97 4.15 15.06
CA ILE A 170 -10.52 4.08 13.70
C ILE A 170 -9.34 4.21 12.75
N TYR A 171 -8.94 3.09 12.16
CA TYR A 171 -7.78 3.02 11.28
C TYR A 171 -8.03 3.76 9.98
N GLY A 172 -7.00 4.46 9.48
CA GLY A 172 -7.09 5.30 8.29
C GLY A 172 -7.55 6.73 8.56
N MET A 173 -8.02 7.02 9.78
CA MET A 173 -8.40 8.35 10.21
C MET A 173 -7.29 9.02 11.03
N GLY A 174 -7.20 10.35 10.92
CA GLY A 174 -6.18 11.16 11.57
C GLY A 174 -4.84 11.11 10.82
N HIS A 175 -4.26 12.27 10.60
CA HIS A 175 -2.96 12.43 9.95
C HIS A 175 -2.09 13.40 10.75
N ALA A 176 -0.78 13.13 10.82
CA ALA A 176 0.15 13.96 11.59
C ALA A 176 0.32 15.40 11.02
N VAL A 177 0.02 15.60 9.75
CA VAL A 177 0.22 16.87 9.03
C VAL A 177 -1.11 17.45 8.53
N TYR A 178 -1.94 16.65 7.88
CA TYR A 178 -3.18 17.11 7.28
C TYR A 178 -4.33 17.09 8.29
N THR A 179 -5.06 18.21 8.39
CA THR A 179 -6.16 18.40 9.34
C THR A 179 -7.53 18.28 8.69
N ILE A 180 -7.62 18.38 7.38
CA ILE A 180 -8.88 18.27 6.64
C ILE A 180 -8.86 16.98 5.81
N SER A 181 -7.98 16.88 4.83
CA SER A 181 -7.86 15.75 3.93
C SER A 181 -6.44 15.64 3.38
N ASP A 182 -5.97 14.43 3.14
CA ASP A 182 -4.72 14.21 2.41
C ASP A 182 -4.96 14.44 0.91
N PRO A 183 -4.22 15.33 0.23
CA PRO A 183 -4.39 15.58 -1.21
C PRO A 183 -4.28 14.30 -2.06
N ARG A 184 -3.50 13.33 -1.60
CA ARG A 184 -3.33 12.03 -2.28
C ARG A 184 -4.62 11.21 -2.21
N GLU A 185 -5.31 11.26 -1.06
CA GLU A 185 -6.62 10.61 -0.90
C GLU A 185 -7.64 11.19 -1.88
N VAL A 186 -7.75 12.51 -1.96
CA VAL A 186 -8.69 13.19 -2.86
C VAL A 186 -8.48 12.77 -4.32
N ILE A 187 -7.22 12.68 -4.76
CA ILE A 187 -6.87 12.25 -6.13
C ILE A 187 -7.28 10.79 -6.37
N LEU A 188 -6.97 9.90 -5.43
CA LEU A 188 -7.22 8.47 -5.55
C LEU A 188 -8.70 8.13 -5.45
N LYS A 189 -9.43 8.79 -4.57
CA LYS A 189 -10.85 8.53 -4.27
C LYS A 189 -11.75 8.62 -5.50
N GLN A 190 -11.55 9.64 -6.34
CA GLN A 190 -12.34 9.81 -7.56
C GLN A 190 -12.18 8.64 -8.54
N ARG A 191 -10.94 8.14 -8.69
CA ARG A 191 -10.64 7.01 -9.56
C ARG A 191 -11.06 5.68 -8.95
N ALA A 192 -10.83 5.52 -7.65
CA ALA A 192 -11.24 4.33 -6.91
C ALA A 192 -12.75 4.11 -6.97
N ARG A 193 -13.55 5.18 -6.91
CA ARG A 193 -15.00 5.09 -7.07
C ARG A 193 -15.41 4.40 -8.37
N HIS A 194 -14.89 4.90 -9.49
CA HIS A 194 -15.26 4.35 -10.80
C HIS A 194 -14.92 2.86 -10.90
N LEU A 195 -13.71 2.49 -10.49
CA LEU A 195 -13.27 1.10 -10.54
C LEU A 195 -14.03 0.20 -9.54
N ALA A 196 -14.38 0.70 -8.36
CA ALA A 196 -15.17 -0.04 -7.38
C ALA A 196 -16.54 -0.42 -7.96
N TYR A 197 -17.23 0.55 -8.57
CA TYR A 197 -18.52 0.31 -9.23
C TYR A 197 -18.40 -0.64 -10.43
N GLU A 198 -17.36 -0.51 -11.24
CA GLU A 198 -17.11 -1.43 -12.37
C GLU A 198 -16.86 -2.87 -11.91
N LYS A 199 -16.27 -3.05 -10.73
CA LYS A 199 -15.84 -4.35 -10.19
C LYS A 199 -16.80 -4.97 -9.18
N GLY A 200 -17.89 -4.30 -8.84
CA GLY A 200 -18.87 -4.79 -7.86
C GLY A 200 -18.41 -4.65 -6.41
N PHE A 201 -17.64 -3.61 -6.10
CA PHE A 201 -17.18 -3.24 -4.76
C PHE A 201 -17.82 -1.94 -4.27
N GLU A 202 -19.06 -1.64 -4.69
CA GLU A 202 -19.78 -0.43 -4.32
C GLU A 202 -20.02 -0.34 -2.81
N GLU A 203 -20.35 -1.48 -2.20
CA GLU A 203 -20.65 -1.55 -0.77
C GLU A 203 -19.42 -1.20 0.07
N GLU A 204 -18.27 -1.78 -0.25
CA GLU A 204 -17.00 -1.49 0.42
C GLU A 204 -16.58 -0.03 0.23
N TYR A 205 -16.74 0.49 -0.99
CA TYR A 205 -16.41 1.88 -1.28
C TYR A 205 -17.33 2.85 -0.52
N ASN A 206 -18.64 2.62 -0.52
CA ASN A 206 -19.62 3.44 0.16
C ASN A 206 -19.41 3.39 1.69
N MET A 207 -19.11 2.22 2.24
CA MET A 207 -18.77 2.07 3.65
C MET A 207 -17.52 2.88 4.04
N LEU A 208 -16.46 2.84 3.23
CA LEU A 208 -15.27 3.65 3.46
C LEU A 208 -15.60 5.16 3.46
N CYS A 209 -16.43 5.61 2.53
CA CYS A 209 -16.90 7.01 2.49
C CYS A 209 -17.75 7.37 3.72
N SER A 210 -18.57 6.46 4.22
CA SER A 210 -19.36 6.67 5.43
C SER A 210 -18.48 6.73 6.68
N ILE A 211 -17.48 5.85 6.79
CA ILE A 211 -16.49 5.88 7.87
C ILE A 211 -15.74 7.21 7.86
N GLU A 212 -15.24 7.66 6.71
CA GLU A 212 -14.53 8.94 6.58
C GLU A 212 -15.40 10.14 7.00
N ARG A 213 -16.63 10.16 6.60
CA ARG A 213 -17.57 11.26 6.89
C ARG A 213 -18.05 11.26 8.34
N LEU A 214 -18.17 10.12 8.99
CA LEU A 214 -18.78 9.94 10.30
C LEU A 214 -17.77 9.73 11.43
N ALA A 215 -16.51 9.45 11.10
CA ALA A 215 -15.44 9.38 12.10
C ALA A 215 -15.26 10.73 12.76
N PRO A 216 -15.18 10.81 14.11
CA PRO A 216 -15.03 12.03 14.89
C PRO A 216 -13.66 12.69 14.72
#